data_085d3db61ab070a1fc4e2e59ec2ebf3b
#
_entry.id   085d3db61ab070a1fc4e2e59ec2ebf3b
#
_cell.length_a   1.000
_cell.length_b   1.000
_cell.length_c   1.000
_cell.angle_alpha   90.00
_cell.angle_beta   90.00
_cell.angle_gamma   90.00
#
_symmetry.space_group_name_H-M   'P 1'
#
loop_
_entity.id
_entity.type
_entity.pdbx_description
1 polymer ?
#
loop_
_entity_poly.entity_id
_entity_poly.type
_entity_poly.pdbx_seq_one_letter_code
_entity_poly.pdbx_strand_id
1 'polypeptide(L)'
;MNCNCLNGVPYRRIAALLLTASLCYAGEDDWLLPLGPPPQAAPRRISGGEGVPPLPLPATPLRRSERKRDPQPPTLIAKIMWGEKAMFKYDNGETTEVADWNQCPGDLQQILRKGQWHFELPYSCEAMPLSEFKGDPNTIPVLFFNGSRSLKLDAKQIGLLRAYILHGGMVVFDSIAGSPYFYASAKKIAETALPECTLRRIPPDHPFFHMLTDVDKVHYPKNLASDSPDIEGVYVGSRIGILISKYGLGCAWDGHEVPMLKDAIYYDVESGNKIGVNLIAYAIGYASAGREEAKPELFGALDEKHPTDEFVFAQIEHEGAWNVHPDAATALLLQLRQNTSLKVSLKRISLKPGRDDLSGYSFLYLTGLDHFQLDEPSRVALRNFLKSSGTLFINNGLGLRSFDLIVRRELAALLPGSKLERVPLTHPLYNSVFKITDSRYTPAVVKESPDLKVPVLEGIEVDGDLRVIYNIIRTVDH
;
A
#
# COMPACT_ATOMS: atom_id res chain seq x y z
N MET A 1 1.82 85.61 4.39
CA MET A 1 0.85 85.39 3.29
C MET A 1 0.61 83.90 3.22
N ASN A 2 -0.51 83.54 3.78
CA ASN A 2 -1.68 82.84 3.18
C ASN A 2 -1.36 81.58 2.47
N CYS A 3 -1.95 80.45 2.65
CA CYS A 3 -3.16 79.92 3.31
C CYS A 3 -3.23 78.46 3.02
N ASN A 4 -3.67 77.71 3.97
CA ASN A 4 -4.65 76.61 3.91
C ASN A 4 -4.70 75.66 2.69
N CYS A 5 -4.60 74.40 2.97
CA CYS A 5 -5.81 73.55 2.89
C CYS A 5 -5.55 72.16 3.52
N LEU A 6 -6.15 71.94 4.65
CA LEU A 6 -6.56 70.65 5.20
C LEU A 6 -7.70 70.11 4.37
N ASN A 7 -7.67 68.82 4.07
CA ASN A 7 -8.84 67.93 3.90
C ASN A 7 -8.31 66.50 3.75
N GLY A 8 -8.44 65.60 4.73
CA GLY A 8 -9.71 64.97 4.93
C GLY A 8 -9.60 63.56 4.42
N VAL A 9 -8.84 62.65 5.14
CA VAL A 9 -8.88 61.22 4.88
C VAL A 9 -10.03 60.62 5.71
N PRO A 10 -11.04 60.05 5.08
CA PRO A 10 -12.20 59.56 5.83
C PRO A 10 -11.88 58.25 6.57
N TYR A 11 -12.15 58.26 7.83
CA TYR A 11 -12.10 57.16 8.82
C TYR A 11 -13.03 55.97 8.51
N ARG A 12 -13.45 55.77 7.27
CA ARG A 12 -14.39 54.73 6.86
C ARG A 12 -13.76 53.45 6.28
N ARG A 13 -12.44 53.35 6.25
CA ARG A 13 -11.77 52.15 5.68
C ARG A 13 -11.10 51.23 6.70
N ILE A 14 -11.13 51.57 7.99
CA ILE A 14 -10.55 50.68 9.04
C ILE A 14 -11.61 49.78 9.67
N ALA A 15 -12.91 50.06 9.51
CA ALA A 15 -13.98 49.19 10.02
C ALA A 15 -14.32 48.00 9.09
N ALA A 16 -13.81 47.97 7.85
CA ALA A 16 -14.08 46.87 6.90
C ALA A 16 -13.04 45.76 6.92
N LEU A 17 -11.95 45.90 7.70
CA LEU A 17 -10.86 44.92 7.76
C LEU A 17 -10.90 44.04 9.03
N LEU A 18 -11.87 44.25 9.91
CA LEU A 18 -12.07 43.42 11.12
C LEU A 18 -13.30 42.51 11.02
N LEU A 19 -13.94 42.41 9.87
CA LEU A 19 -15.14 41.58 9.67
C LEU A 19 -14.91 40.36 8.78
N THR A 20 -13.66 40.07 8.41
CA THR A 20 -13.35 38.88 7.55
C THR A 20 -12.48 37.81 8.22
N ALA A 21 -12.35 37.83 9.53
CA ALA A 21 -11.60 36.82 10.28
C ALA A 21 -12.48 35.97 11.21
N SER A 22 -13.77 35.89 10.94
CA SER A 22 -14.58 34.76 11.42
C SER A 22 -14.61 33.71 10.33
N LEU A 23 -13.44 33.14 10.03
CA LEU A 23 -13.36 31.78 9.54
C LEU A 23 -13.97 30.91 10.65
N CYS A 24 -15.26 30.62 10.51
CA CYS A 24 -15.88 29.53 11.25
C CYS A 24 -14.99 28.31 11.00
N TYR A 25 -14.18 27.97 12.00
CA TYR A 25 -13.68 26.62 12.12
C TYR A 25 -14.95 25.77 12.32
N ALA A 26 -15.48 25.23 11.23
CA ALA A 26 -16.47 24.18 11.31
C ALA A 26 -15.82 23.08 12.15
N GLY A 27 -16.37 22.77 13.30
CA GLY A 27 -15.87 21.71 14.15
C GLY A 27 -16.04 20.36 13.45
N GLU A 28 -15.36 19.33 13.94
CA GLU A 28 -15.54 17.96 13.40
C GLU A 28 -17.03 17.52 13.44
N ASP A 29 -17.80 18.04 14.37
CA ASP A 29 -19.25 17.76 14.51
C ASP A 29 -20.10 18.50 13.47
N ASP A 30 -19.64 19.62 12.90
CA ASP A 30 -20.36 20.33 11.83
C ASP A 30 -20.38 19.56 10.49
N TRP A 31 -19.55 18.53 10.38
CA TRP A 31 -19.55 17.57 9.26
C TRP A 31 -20.76 16.65 9.28
N LEU A 32 -21.36 16.42 10.44
CA LEU A 32 -22.44 15.49 10.64
C LEU A 32 -23.81 16.13 10.37
N LEU A 33 -24.64 15.45 9.61
CA LEU A 33 -26.06 15.80 9.42
C LEU A 33 -26.94 15.02 10.40
N PRO A 34 -28.10 15.56 10.80
CA PRO A 34 -29.09 14.77 11.53
C PRO A 34 -29.45 13.50 10.77
N LEU A 35 -29.55 12.37 11.48
CA LEU A 35 -30.00 11.13 10.87
C LEU A 35 -31.48 11.24 10.50
N GLY A 36 -31.85 10.70 9.34
CA GLY A 36 -33.25 10.46 8.99
C GLY A 36 -33.91 9.41 9.92
N PRO A 37 -35.20 9.16 9.79
CA PRO A 37 -35.88 8.17 10.61
C PRO A 37 -35.25 6.79 10.44
N PRO A 38 -35.14 6.01 11.53
CA PRO A 38 -34.56 4.69 11.46
C PRO A 38 -35.35 3.80 10.47
N PRO A 39 -34.69 2.92 9.72
CA PRO A 39 -35.37 2.02 8.80
C PRO A 39 -36.36 1.17 9.58
N GLN A 40 -37.63 1.20 9.16
CA GLN A 40 -38.66 0.37 9.77
C GLN A 40 -38.28 -1.09 9.58
N ALA A 41 -38.23 -1.83 10.69
CA ALA A 41 -38.05 -3.28 10.64
C ALA A 41 -39.21 -3.88 9.81
N ALA A 42 -38.84 -4.64 8.78
CA ALA A 42 -39.86 -5.35 7.98
C ALA A 42 -40.76 -6.19 8.92
N PRO A 43 -42.08 -6.10 8.80
CA PRO A 43 -42.95 -6.84 9.66
C PRO A 43 -42.63 -8.33 9.58
N ARG A 44 -42.32 -8.94 10.73
CA ARG A 44 -42.12 -10.38 10.80
C ARG A 44 -43.41 -11.03 10.24
N ARG A 45 -43.30 -11.68 9.10
CA ARG A 45 -44.34 -12.57 8.62
C ARG A 45 -44.49 -13.68 9.66
N ILE A 46 -45.50 -13.56 10.49
CA ILE A 46 -45.97 -14.68 11.29
C ILE A 46 -46.60 -15.65 10.27
N SER A 47 -45.87 -16.68 9.94
CA SER A 47 -46.41 -17.80 9.17
C SER A 47 -47.44 -18.48 10.07
N GLY A 48 -48.67 -18.03 9.96
CA GLY A 48 -49.83 -18.74 10.49
C GLY A 48 -50.17 -19.89 9.56
N GLY A 49 -49.38 -20.93 9.58
CA GLY A 49 -49.74 -22.21 9.04
C GLY A 49 -50.28 -23.06 10.17
N GLU A 50 -51.51 -23.58 10.03
CA GLU A 50 -52.02 -24.65 10.88
C GLU A 50 -50.98 -25.78 10.87
N GLY A 51 -50.22 -25.91 11.97
CA GLY A 51 -49.21 -26.93 12.10
C GLY A 51 -49.85 -28.29 12.18
N VAL A 52 -49.67 -29.10 11.16
CA VAL A 52 -49.85 -30.53 11.31
C VAL A 52 -49.00 -30.96 12.50
N PRO A 53 -49.56 -31.60 13.55
CA PRO A 53 -48.78 -32.03 14.68
C PRO A 53 -47.62 -32.91 14.18
N PRO A 54 -46.38 -32.67 14.62
CA PRO A 54 -45.26 -33.45 14.14
C PRO A 54 -45.47 -34.91 14.45
N LEU A 55 -45.35 -35.77 13.43
CA LEU A 55 -45.35 -37.21 13.61
C LEU A 55 -44.34 -37.56 14.70
N PRO A 56 -44.67 -38.47 15.64
CA PRO A 56 -43.70 -38.90 16.64
C PRO A 56 -42.47 -39.46 15.92
N LEU A 57 -41.32 -38.84 16.13
CA LEU A 57 -40.05 -39.29 15.59
C LEU A 57 -39.82 -40.73 16.08
N PRO A 58 -39.44 -41.67 15.20
CA PRO A 58 -39.02 -43.00 15.63
C PRO A 58 -37.88 -42.82 16.64
N ALA A 59 -37.99 -43.59 17.76
CA ALA A 59 -36.94 -43.61 18.76
C ALA A 59 -35.65 -44.29 18.20
N THR A 60 -34.97 -43.60 17.35
CA THR A 60 -33.59 -43.95 16.97
C THR A 60 -32.74 -43.66 18.20
N PRO A 61 -31.95 -44.64 18.67
CA PRO A 61 -30.99 -44.35 19.75
C PRO A 61 -30.14 -43.17 19.29
N LEU A 62 -30.22 -42.08 20.04
CA LEU A 62 -29.36 -40.95 19.88
C LEU A 62 -27.91 -41.42 20.04
N ARG A 63 -27.28 -41.92 18.97
CA ARG A 63 -25.85 -41.83 18.87
C ARG A 63 -25.59 -40.33 18.92
N ARG A 64 -25.08 -39.88 20.04
CA ARG A 64 -24.39 -38.60 20.11
C ARG A 64 -23.25 -38.67 19.10
N SER A 65 -23.55 -38.45 17.83
CA SER A 65 -22.56 -37.92 16.94
C SER A 65 -22.27 -36.52 17.51
N GLU A 66 -21.22 -36.38 18.27
CA GLU A 66 -20.62 -35.10 18.47
C GLU A 66 -20.46 -34.55 17.07
N ARG A 67 -21.35 -33.64 16.66
CA ARG A 67 -21.09 -32.86 15.46
C ARG A 67 -19.75 -32.22 15.72
N LYS A 68 -18.70 -32.72 15.07
CA LYS A 68 -17.45 -32.01 15.01
C LYS A 68 -17.84 -30.60 14.60
N ARG A 69 -17.66 -29.64 15.50
CA ARG A 69 -17.84 -28.23 15.16
C ARG A 69 -16.92 -27.99 14.00
N ASP A 70 -17.46 -27.57 12.88
CA ASP A 70 -16.62 -27.16 11.75
C ASP A 70 -15.61 -26.15 12.29
N PRO A 71 -14.34 -26.27 11.94
CA PRO A 71 -13.35 -25.32 12.38
C PRO A 71 -13.82 -23.90 12.04
N GLN A 72 -13.73 -23.00 13.00
CA GLN A 72 -14.13 -21.62 12.74
C GLN A 72 -13.24 -21.03 11.64
N PRO A 73 -13.80 -20.22 10.73
CA PRO A 73 -13.01 -19.56 9.71
C PRO A 73 -11.91 -18.72 10.34
N PRO A 74 -10.69 -18.71 9.79
CA PRO A 74 -9.62 -17.88 10.31
C PRO A 74 -10.00 -16.40 10.19
N THR A 75 -9.64 -15.61 11.21
CA THR A 75 -9.84 -14.16 11.20
C THR A 75 -8.83 -13.54 10.23
N LEU A 76 -9.31 -12.87 9.18
CA LEU A 76 -8.46 -12.15 8.24
C LEU A 76 -8.30 -10.68 8.63
N ILE A 77 -9.39 -10.05 9.05
CA ILE A 77 -9.44 -8.61 9.30
C ILE A 77 -10.01 -8.35 10.70
N ALA A 78 -9.29 -7.57 11.52
CA ALA A 78 -9.83 -7.02 12.75
C ALA A 78 -10.21 -5.55 12.56
N LYS A 79 -11.49 -5.22 12.83
CA LYS A 79 -11.97 -3.84 12.91
C LYS A 79 -11.63 -3.28 14.27
N ILE A 80 -10.83 -2.23 14.30
CA ILE A 80 -10.34 -1.69 15.56
C ILE A 80 -11.33 -0.71 16.16
N MET A 81 -11.72 -1.01 17.39
CA MET A 81 -12.61 -0.16 18.20
C MET A 81 -11.81 1.02 18.73
N TRP A 82 -12.23 2.23 18.40
CA TRP A 82 -11.60 3.48 18.83
C TRP A 82 -12.63 4.59 18.96
N GLY A 83 -12.21 5.70 19.55
CA GLY A 83 -13.02 6.91 19.69
C GLY A 83 -14.12 6.76 20.74
N GLU A 84 -15.06 7.66 20.64
CA GLU A 84 -16.19 7.77 21.55
C GLU A 84 -17.48 7.34 20.84
N LYS A 85 -18.51 7.18 21.63
CA LYS A 85 -19.86 6.98 21.12
C LYS A 85 -20.55 8.35 21.05
N ALA A 86 -21.11 8.66 19.93
CA ALA A 86 -21.86 9.88 19.68
C ALA A 86 -23.35 9.59 19.62
N MET A 87 -24.14 10.48 20.20
CA MET A 87 -25.60 10.40 20.11
C MET A 87 -26.06 11.21 18.89
N PHE A 88 -26.64 10.52 17.92
CA PHE A 88 -27.26 11.15 16.76
C PHE A 88 -28.79 11.22 16.95
N LYS A 89 -29.34 12.36 16.56
CA LYS A 89 -30.78 12.62 16.63
C LYS A 89 -31.38 12.51 15.23
N TYR A 90 -32.37 11.66 15.09
CA TYR A 90 -33.17 11.56 13.87
C TYR A 90 -34.16 12.73 13.76
N ASP A 91 -34.65 13.00 12.54
CA ASP A 91 -35.66 14.05 12.29
C ASP A 91 -36.96 13.83 13.08
N ASN A 92 -37.31 12.58 13.39
CA ASN A 92 -38.46 12.21 14.22
C ASN A 92 -38.24 12.42 15.73
N GLY A 93 -37.04 12.89 16.12
CA GLY A 93 -36.68 13.13 17.51
C GLY A 93 -36.08 11.94 18.25
N GLU A 94 -36.07 10.76 17.66
CA GLU A 94 -35.37 9.59 18.22
C GLU A 94 -33.86 9.79 18.21
N THR A 95 -33.18 9.20 19.17
CA THR A 95 -31.72 9.24 19.27
C THR A 95 -31.13 7.86 19.13
N THR A 96 -30.01 7.74 18.44
CA THR A 96 -29.24 6.51 18.36
C THR A 96 -27.80 6.76 18.77
N GLU A 97 -27.18 5.77 19.38
CA GLU A 97 -25.76 5.80 19.73
C GLU A 97 -24.96 5.18 18.59
N VAL A 98 -24.00 5.93 18.05
CA VAL A 98 -23.10 5.44 17.01
C VAL A 98 -21.66 5.61 17.48
N ALA A 99 -20.91 4.54 17.42
CA ALA A 99 -19.48 4.58 17.74
C ALA A 99 -18.68 5.11 16.55
N ASP A 100 -17.65 5.92 16.81
CA ASP A 100 -16.79 6.49 15.78
C ASP A 100 -16.23 5.44 14.81
N TRP A 101 -15.82 4.30 15.36
CA TRP A 101 -15.25 3.18 14.60
C TRP A 101 -16.29 2.33 13.83
N ASN A 102 -17.59 2.48 14.07
CA ASN A 102 -18.63 1.58 13.55
C ASN A 102 -19.80 2.28 12.89
N GLN A 103 -19.52 3.27 12.07
CA GLN A 103 -20.55 3.98 11.31
C GLN A 103 -21.09 3.15 10.13
N CYS A 104 -20.31 2.18 9.65
CA CYS A 104 -20.71 1.18 8.65
C CYS A 104 -20.58 -0.22 9.27
N PRO A 105 -21.58 -0.71 9.98
CA PRO A 105 -21.46 -1.95 10.78
C PRO A 105 -21.39 -3.23 9.96
N GLY A 106 -21.93 -3.23 8.74
CA GLY A 106 -21.95 -4.40 7.86
C GLY A 106 -20.75 -4.51 6.89
N ASP A 107 -19.87 -3.49 6.85
CA ASP A 107 -18.83 -3.33 5.84
C ASP A 107 -17.95 -4.57 5.64
N LEU A 108 -17.21 -4.99 6.66
CA LEU A 108 -16.31 -6.14 6.57
C LEU A 108 -17.01 -7.47 6.35
N GLN A 109 -18.17 -7.68 6.99
CA GLN A 109 -18.92 -8.91 6.81
C GLN A 109 -19.42 -9.05 5.37
N GLN A 110 -19.87 -7.95 4.76
CA GLN A 110 -20.38 -7.97 3.40
C GLN A 110 -19.27 -8.17 2.38
N ILE A 111 -18.15 -7.48 2.52
CA ILE A 111 -17.03 -7.64 1.59
C ILE A 111 -16.38 -9.02 1.69
N LEU A 112 -16.22 -9.58 2.89
CA LEU A 112 -15.71 -10.93 3.07
C LEU A 112 -16.64 -11.97 2.46
N ARG A 113 -17.99 -11.81 2.61
CA ARG A 113 -18.95 -12.68 1.98
C ARG A 113 -18.91 -12.61 0.45
N LYS A 114 -18.68 -11.43 -0.12
CA LYS A 114 -18.49 -11.27 -1.58
C LYS A 114 -17.18 -11.88 -2.05
N GLY A 115 -16.10 -11.70 -1.30
CA GLY A 115 -14.80 -12.30 -1.57
C GLY A 115 -14.81 -13.82 -1.49
N GLN A 116 -15.65 -14.41 -0.65
CA GLN A 116 -15.73 -15.87 -0.44
C GLN A 116 -15.94 -16.67 -1.74
N TRP A 117 -16.59 -16.11 -2.74
CA TRP A 117 -16.77 -16.75 -4.05
C TRP A 117 -15.48 -16.94 -4.85
N HIS A 118 -14.40 -16.24 -4.48
CA HIS A 118 -13.10 -16.29 -5.14
C HIS A 118 -12.10 -17.14 -4.37
N PHE A 119 -12.39 -17.52 -3.13
CA PHE A 119 -11.46 -18.26 -2.27
C PHE A 119 -12.11 -19.58 -1.83
N GLU A 120 -11.29 -20.63 -1.75
CA GLU A 120 -11.77 -21.96 -1.31
C GLU A 120 -12.13 -21.99 0.18
N LEU A 121 -11.56 -21.09 0.98
CA LEU A 121 -11.78 -21.01 2.41
C LEU A 121 -12.55 -19.73 2.78
N PRO A 122 -13.57 -19.84 3.64
CA PRO A 122 -14.20 -18.67 4.21
C PRO A 122 -13.24 -17.99 5.19
N TYR A 123 -13.27 -16.66 5.20
CA TYR A 123 -12.58 -15.84 6.19
C TYR A 123 -13.58 -15.12 7.07
N SER A 124 -13.18 -14.81 8.29
CA SER A 124 -13.97 -14.03 9.25
C SER A 124 -13.35 -12.67 9.55
N CYS A 125 -14.16 -11.80 10.12
CA CYS A 125 -13.70 -10.55 10.74
C CYS A 125 -14.17 -10.51 12.20
N GLU A 126 -13.45 -9.75 13.00
CA GLU A 126 -13.82 -9.48 14.39
C GLU A 126 -13.63 -8.00 14.71
N ALA A 127 -14.32 -7.51 15.74
CA ALA A 127 -14.11 -6.17 16.26
C ALA A 127 -13.46 -6.25 17.63
N MET A 128 -12.37 -5.48 17.83
CA MET A 128 -11.64 -5.48 19.09
C MET A 128 -11.01 -4.13 19.40
N PRO A 129 -10.83 -3.77 20.67
CA PRO A 129 -10.00 -2.63 21.01
C PRO A 129 -8.51 -2.94 20.72
N LEU A 130 -7.76 -1.92 20.31
CA LEU A 130 -6.33 -2.08 20.01
C LEU A 130 -5.51 -2.58 21.23
N SER A 131 -6.01 -2.33 22.45
CA SER A 131 -5.39 -2.82 23.70
C SER A 131 -5.43 -4.33 23.88
N GLU A 132 -6.37 -5.02 23.24
CA GLU A 132 -6.51 -6.49 23.29
C GLU A 132 -5.76 -7.18 22.15
N PHE A 133 -5.35 -6.41 21.15
CA PHE A 133 -4.60 -6.94 20.01
C PHE A 133 -3.16 -7.33 20.42
N LYS A 134 -2.77 -8.56 20.13
CA LYS A 134 -1.47 -9.12 20.52
C LYS A 134 -0.30 -8.78 19.59
N GLY A 135 -0.56 -8.09 18.47
CA GLY A 135 0.49 -7.69 17.52
C GLY A 135 0.98 -8.82 16.61
N ASP A 136 0.28 -9.95 16.53
CA ASP A 136 0.69 -11.08 15.67
C ASP A 136 -0.04 -11.09 14.32
N PRO A 137 0.68 -10.82 13.22
CA PRO A 137 0.10 -10.82 11.88
C PRO A 137 -0.27 -12.22 11.36
N ASN A 138 0.23 -13.29 11.98
CA ASN A 138 -0.17 -14.66 11.62
C ASN A 138 -1.58 -14.98 12.12
N THR A 139 -1.99 -14.37 13.20
CA THR A 139 -3.33 -14.53 13.77
C THR A 139 -4.33 -13.60 13.11
N ILE A 140 -3.95 -12.35 12.88
CA ILE A 140 -4.77 -11.32 12.27
C ILE A 140 -3.89 -10.56 11.25
N PRO A 141 -3.99 -10.89 9.96
CA PRO A 141 -3.17 -10.28 8.92
C PRO A 141 -3.45 -8.79 8.65
N VAL A 142 -4.70 -8.35 8.88
CA VAL A 142 -5.14 -6.98 8.56
C VAL A 142 -5.83 -6.32 9.74
N LEU A 143 -5.38 -5.12 10.10
CA LEU A 143 -6.10 -4.23 11.01
C LEU A 143 -6.83 -3.17 10.18
N PHE A 144 -8.11 -2.98 10.45
CA PHE A 144 -8.96 -2.03 9.76
C PHE A 144 -9.45 -0.95 10.70
N PHE A 145 -9.11 0.28 10.39
CA PHE A 145 -9.57 1.48 11.07
C PHE A 145 -10.47 2.26 10.12
N ASN A 146 -11.66 2.59 10.55
CA ASN A 146 -12.51 3.50 9.80
C ASN A 146 -13.14 4.55 10.72
N GLY A 147 -13.58 5.64 10.14
CA GLY A 147 -14.23 6.71 10.89
C GLY A 147 -14.35 8.01 10.12
N SER A 148 -15.05 8.96 10.74
CA SER A 148 -15.25 10.30 10.21
C SER A 148 -14.58 11.41 11.04
N ARG A 149 -14.19 11.14 12.28
CA ARG A 149 -13.50 12.06 13.19
C ARG A 149 -12.00 11.80 13.21
N SER A 150 -11.22 12.73 13.76
CA SER A 150 -9.77 12.56 13.92
C SER A 150 -9.42 11.39 14.83
N LEU A 151 -8.72 10.42 14.29
CA LEU A 151 -8.20 9.29 15.03
C LEU A 151 -7.01 9.71 15.89
N LYS A 152 -7.08 9.40 17.18
CA LYS A 152 -6.01 9.71 18.15
C LYS A 152 -5.45 8.40 18.71
N LEU A 153 -4.17 8.15 18.46
CA LEU A 153 -3.43 7.04 19.03
C LEU A 153 -2.27 7.56 19.87
N ASP A 154 -2.04 6.93 20.99
CA ASP A 154 -0.89 7.25 21.84
C ASP A 154 0.42 6.65 21.28
N ALA A 155 1.57 7.05 21.83
CA ALA A 155 2.87 6.59 21.36
C ALA A 155 3.05 5.07 21.50
N LYS A 156 2.45 4.43 22.51
CA LYS A 156 2.49 2.98 22.68
C LYS A 156 1.69 2.25 21.61
N GLN A 157 0.51 2.77 21.28
CA GLN A 157 -0.33 2.23 20.20
C GLN A 157 0.33 2.38 18.84
N ILE A 158 0.96 3.53 18.56
CA ILE A 158 1.73 3.74 17.33
C ILE A 158 2.93 2.79 17.27
N GLY A 159 3.63 2.59 18.40
CA GLY A 159 4.73 1.61 18.48
C GLY A 159 4.27 0.17 18.25
N LEU A 160 3.08 -0.20 18.72
CA LEU A 160 2.45 -1.50 18.45
C LEU A 160 2.14 -1.67 16.96
N LEU A 161 1.55 -0.65 16.32
CA LEU A 161 1.27 -0.68 14.89
C LEU A 161 2.56 -0.80 14.08
N ARG A 162 3.61 -0.02 14.43
CA ARG A 162 4.92 -0.14 13.79
C ARG A 162 5.46 -1.57 13.87
N ALA A 163 5.54 -2.14 15.07
CA ALA A 163 6.03 -3.50 15.26
C ALA A 163 5.20 -4.51 14.44
N TYR A 164 3.87 -4.41 14.49
CA TYR A 164 2.97 -5.26 13.74
C TYR A 164 3.21 -5.17 12.22
N ILE A 165 3.35 -3.97 11.67
CA ILE A 165 3.60 -3.77 10.24
C ILE A 165 4.96 -4.35 9.85
N LEU A 166 6.00 -4.09 10.62
CA LEU A 166 7.35 -4.63 10.35
C LEU A 166 7.41 -6.15 10.45
N HIS A 167 6.53 -6.78 11.22
CA HIS A 167 6.40 -8.24 11.30
C HIS A 167 5.48 -8.86 10.24
N GLY A 168 5.07 -8.09 9.24
CA GLY A 168 4.31 -8.61 8.10
C GLY A 168 2.82 -8.27 8.10
N GLY A 169 2.32 -7.55 9.10
CA GLY A 169 0.93 -7.10 9.16
C GLY A 169 0.62 -5.96 8.21
N MET A 170 -0.65 -5.78 7.89
CA MET A 170 -1.16 -4.68 7.07
C MET A 170 -2.18 -3.86 7.87
N VAL A 171 -2.07 -2.53 7.78
CA VAL A 171 -3.02 -1.61 8.40
C VAL A 171 -3.76 -0.86 7.31
N VAL A 172 -5.09 -0.85 7.38
CA VAL A 172 -5.97 -0.15 6.46
C VAL A 172 -6.71 0.95 7.19
N PHE A 173 -6.61 2.16 6.68
CA PHE A 173 -7.39 3.31 7.14
C PHE A 173 -8.41 3.69 6.07
N ASP A 174 -9.67 3.71 6.44
CA ASP A 174 -10.77 4.08 5.56
C ASP A 174 -11.47 5.33 6.06
N SER A 175 -11.35 6.43 5.31
CA SER A 175 -11.99 7.70 5.66
C SER A 175 -13.47 7.63 5.27
N ILE A 176 -14.32 7.28 6.22
CA ILE A 176 -15.76 7.18 6.00
C ILE A 176 -16.27 8.45 5.34
N ALA A 177 -16.98 8.26 4.24
CA ALA A 177 -17.58 9.32 3.43
C ALA A 177 -16.60 10.42 2.98
N GLY A 178 -15.31 10.14 2.95
CA GLY A 178 -14.27 11.07 2.54
C GLY A 178 -13.92 12.12 3.59
N SER A 179 -14.09 11.81 4.88
CA SER A 179 -13.79 12.74 5.97
C SER A 179 -12.36 13.26 5.92
N PRO A 180 -12.15 14.57 5.82
CA PRO A 180 -10.82 15.18 5.83
C PRO A 180 -10.13 15.03 7.19
N TYR A 181 -10.88 14.95 8.28
CA TYR A 181 -10.37 14.85 9.64
C TYR A 181 -9.74 13.47 9.90
N PHE A 182 -10.47 12.40 9.58
CA PHE A 182 -9.94 11.05 9.71
C PHE A 182 -8.74 10.84 8.77
N TYR A 183 -8.86 11.26 7.51
CA TYR A 183 -7.81 11.16 6.53
C TYR A 183 -6.50 11.85 6.95
N ALA A 184 -6.59 13.10 7.44
CA ALA A 184 -5.42 13.83 7.92
C ALA A 184 -4.77 13.16 9.13
N SER A 185 -5.57 12.63 10.07
CA SER A 185 -5.05 11.92 11.23
C SER A 185 -4.41 10.58 10.87
N ALA A 186 -4.99 9.84 9.92
CA ALA A 186 -4.43 8.58 9.41
C ALA A 186 -3.06 8.81 8.75
N LYS A 187 -2.91 9.86 7.93
CA LYS A 187 -1.62 10.25 7.34
C LYS A 187 -0.57 10.52 8.41
N LYS A 188 -0.92 11.33 9.41
CA LYS A 188 0.00 11.65 10.50
C LYS A 188 0.42 10.41 11.30
N ILE A 189 -0.51 9.47 11.51
CA ILE A 189 -0.19 8.21 12.18
C ILE A 189 0.77 7.38 11.32
N ALA A 190 0.54 7.28 10.00
CA ALA A 190 1.39 6.55 9.07
C ALA A 190 2.83 7.12 9.06
N GLU A 191 2.96 8.45 8.93
CA GLU A 191 4.25 9.16 8.98
C GLU A 191 4.98 8.99 10.33
N THR A 192 4.23 8.92 11.43
CA THR A 192 4.81 8.72 12.76
C THR A 192 5.21 7.28 13.00
N ALA A 193 4.43 6.32 12.50
CA ALA A 193 4.71 4.89 12.66
C ALA A 193 5.91 4.45 11.83
N LEU A 194 6.04 4.95 10.61
CA LEU A 194 7.09 4.58 9.64
C LEU A 194 7.76 5.84 9.04
N PRO A 195 8.53 6.60 9.84
CA PRO A 195 9.15 7.85 9.41
C PRO A 195 10.22 7.65 8.32
N GLU A 196 10.75 6.45 8.19
CA GLU A 196 11.70 6.05 7.14
C GLU A 196 11.04 5.78 5.79
N CYS A 197 9.71 5.61 5.75
CA CYS A 197 8.95 5.30 4.55
C CYS A 197 8.13 6.51 4.11
N THR A 198 7.91 6.63 2.80
CA THR A 198 7.11 7.73 2.26
C THR A 198 5.69 7.26 1.93
N LEU A 199 4.69 7.99 2.40
CA LEU A 199 3.31 7.76 2.01
C LEU A 199 3.07 8.35 0.61
N ARG A 200 2.61 7.53 -0.33
CA ARG A 200 2.38 7.94 -1.72
C ARG A 200 1.12 7.29 -2.28
N ARG A 201 0.58 7.91 -3.31
CA ARG A 201 -0.52 7.31 -4.07
C ARG A 201 -0.06 6.02 -4.72
N ILE A 202 -0.84 4.95 -4.56
CA ILE A 202 -0.56 3.67 -5.22
C ILE A 202 -0.80 3.84 -6.72
N PRO A 203 0.20 3.53 -7.58
CA PRO A 203 0.06 3.70 -9.01
C PRO A 203 -0.98 2.73 -9.60
N PRO A 204 -1.70 3.10 -10.67
CA PRO A 204 -2.78 2.29 -11.23
C PRO A 204 -2.36 0.90 -11.72
N ASP A 205 -1.09 0.75 -12.13
CA ASP A 205 -0.49 -0.51 -12.61
C ASP A 205 0.01 -1.40 -11.46
N HIS A 206 -0.18 -0.98 -10.20
CA HIS A 206 0.24 -1.78 -9.05
C HIS A 206 -0.60 -3.06 -8.94
N PRO A 207 0.00 -4.22 -8.58
CA PRO A 207 -0.71 -5.49 -8.44
C PRO A 207 -1.95 -5.45 -7.55
N PHE A 208 -1.99 -4.57 -6.56
CA PHE A 208 -3.15 -4.36 -5.69
C PHE A 208 -4.45 -4.11 -6.48
N PHE A 209 -4.38 -3.39 -7.60
CA PHE A 209 -5.55 -3.10 -8.42
C PHE A 209 -5.92 -4.21 -9.42
N HIS A 210 -5.08 -5.26 -9.53
CA HIS A 210 -5.20 -6.32 -10.55
C HIS A 210 -5.14 -7.74 -9.98
N MET A 211 -5.36 -7.92 -8.67
CA MET A 211 -5.27 -9.24 -8.01
C MET A 211 -6.30 -10.23 -8.55
N LEU A 212 -7.57 -9.91 -8.47
CA LEU A 212 -8.70 -10.73 -8.93
C LEU A 212 -9.59 -9.99 -9.92
N THR A 213 -9.66 -8.67 -9.78
CA THR A 213 -10.44 -7.80 -10.65
C THR A 213 -9.59 -6.64 -11.11
N ASP A 214 -9.75 -6.23 -12.36
CA ASP A 214 -9.06 -5.03 -12.86
C ASP A 214 -9.83 -3.77 -12.41
N VAL A 215 -9.11 -2.86 -11.73
CA VAL A 215 -9.62 -1.59 -11.21
C VAL A 215 -8.93 -0.44 -11.95
N ASP A 216 -9.20 -0.32 -13.24
CA ASP A 216 -8.66 0.77 -14.06
C ASP A 216 -9.34 2.10 -13.76
N LYS A 217 -10.65 2.05 -13.53
CA LYS A 217 -11.50 3.20 -13.24
C LYS A 217 -12.46 2.90 -12.11
N VAL A 218 -12.77 3.96 -11.36
CA VAL A 218 -13.76 3.93 -10.29
C VAL A 218 -14.81 4.98 -10.52
N HIS A 219 -15.99 4.75 -9.95
CA HIS A 219 -17.08 5.69 -9.97
C HIS A 219 -17.39 6.20 -8.56
N TYR A 220 -17.66 7.49 -8.47
CA TYR A 220 -18.09 8.15 -7.24
C TYR A 220 -19.52 8.67 -7.47
N PRO A 221 -20.51 8.30 -6.62
CA PRO A 221 -21.91 8.72 -6.79
C PRO A 221 -22.09 10.24 -6.84
N LYS A 222 -21.26 11.00 -6.12
CA LYS A 222 -21.16 12.44 -6.28
C LYS A 222 -20.04 12.75 -7.27
N ASN A 223 -20.36 13.46 -8.33
CA ASN A 223 -19.43 13.79 -9.43
C ASN A 223 -18.11 14.38 -8.92
N LEU A 224 -17.12 13.54 -8.73
CA LEU A 224 -15.74 13.95 -8.66
C LEU A 224 -15.18 14.04 -10.09
N ALA A 225 -14.34 15.04 -10.32
CA ALA A 225 -13.63 15.19 -11.60
C ALA A 225 -12.57 14.10 -11.85
N SER A 226 -12.52 13.05 -11.02
CA SER A 226 -11.56 11.95 -11.09
C SER A 226 -12.31 10.62 -11.18
N ASP A 227 -11.87 9.75 -12.08
CA ASP A 227 -12.32 8.36 -12.24
C ASP A 227 -11.27 7.34 -11.76
N SER A 228 -10.22 7.80 -11.10
CA SER A 228 -9.12 6.98 -10.61
C SER A 228 -9.25 6.76 -9.10
N PRO A 229 -8.90 5.56 -8.57
CA PRO A 229 -8.91 5.30 -7.13
C PRO A 229 -7.94 6.25 -6.41
N ASP A 230 -8.43 6.90 -5.36
CA ASP A 230 -7.62 7.80 -4.53
C ASP A 230 -7.19 7.07 -3.25
N ILE A 231 -6.24 6.16 -3.43
CA ILE A 231 -5.69 5.29 -2.39
C ILE A 231 -4.19 5.55 -2.29
N GLU A 232 -3.73 5.80 -1.09
CA GLU A 232 -2.32 5.98 -0.76
C GLU A 232 -1.78 4.76 0.00
N GLY A 233 -0.50 4.50 -0.13
CA GLY A 233 0.17 3.40 0.55
C GLY A 233 1.54 3.76 1.07
N VAL A 234 1.96 3.06 2.11
CA VAL A 234 3.35 3.02 2.59
C VAL A 234 3.89 1.63 2.31
N TYR A 235 4.96 1.56 1.55
CA TYR A 235 5.61 0.30 1.23
C TYR A 235 6.60 -0.10 2.33
N VAL A 236 6.56 -1.39 2.69
CA VAL A 236 7.55 -2.05 3.52
C VAL A 236 8.05 -3.25 2.73
N GLY A 237 9.29 -3.21 2.29
CA GLY A 237 9.78 -4.14 1.28
C GLY A 237 8.96 -4.04 -0.02
N SER A 238 8.47 -5.16 -0.51
CA SER A 238 7.68 -5.25 -1.75
C SER A 238 6.17 -5.09 -1.54
N ARG A 239 5.71 -4.97 -0.30
CA ARG A 239 4.29 -4.97 0.05
C ARG A 239 3.81 -3.64 0.61
N ILE A 240 2.50 -3.43 0.53
CA ILE A 240 1.84 -2.32 1.20
C ILE A 240 1.68 -2.69 2.68
N GLY A 241 2.38 -1.98 3.57
CA GLY A 241 2.23 -2.11 5.02
C GLY A 241 1.10 -1.26 5.59
N ILE A 242 0.90 -0.07 5.04
CA ILE A 242 -0.22 0.82 5.37
C ILE A 242 -0.94 1.20 4.08
N LEU A 243 -2.26 1.09 4.10
CA LEU A 243 -3.14 1.55 3.02
C LEU A 243 -4.10 2.60 3.59
N ILE A 244 -4.22 3.74 2.92
CA ILE A 244 -5.15 4.81 3.30
C ILE A 244 -6.08 5.08 2.14
N SER A 245 -7.38 4.83 2.33
CA SER A 245 -8.41 5.26 1.40
C SER A 245 -8.93 6.63 1.80
N LYS A 246 -8.78 7.60 0.90
CA LYS A 246 -9.28 8.96 1.11
C LYS A 246 -10.79 9.02 1.08
N TYR A 247 -11.43 8.19 0.28
CA TYR A 247 -12.87 8.11 0.15
C TYR A 247 -13.40 6.78 0.67
N GLY A 248 -14.62 6.77 1.22
CA GLY A 248 -15.16 5.64 1.96
C GLY A 248 -15.28 4.35 1.17
N LEU A 249 -14.52 3.34 1.53
CA LEU A 249 -14.67 1.95 1.08
C LEU A 249 -15.75 1.24 1.90
N GLY A 250 -15.72 1.40 3.22
CA GLY A 250 -16.70 0.78 4.13
C GLY A 250 -18.14 1.17 3.79
N CYS A 251 -18.38 2.42 3.37
CA CYS A 251 -19.69 2.86 2.91
C CYS A 251 -20.16 2.06 1.67
N ALA A 252 -19.26 1.86 0.71
CA ALA A 252 -19.57 1.09 -0.50
C ALA A 252 -19.79 -0.40 -0.21
N TRP A 253 -19.06 -0.97 0.74
CA TRP A 253 -19.20 -2.37 1.14
C TRP A 253 -20.48 -2.63 1.91
N ASP A 254 -20.84 -1.72 2.81
CA ASP A 254 -22.10 -1.81 3.57
C ASP A 254 -23.34 -1.61 2.69
N GLY A 255 -23.16 -0.95 1.55
CA GLY A 255 -24.22 -0.72 0.58
C GLY A 255 -25.28 0.25 1.06
N HIS A 256 -24.98 1.04 2.09
CA HIS A 256 -25.86 2.06 2.63
C HIS A 256 -25.27 3.44 2.37
N GLU A 257 -26.11 4.36 1.92
CA GLU A 257 -25.77 5.77 1.99
C GLU A 257 -25.54 6.15 3.45
N VAL A 258 -24.54 6.98 3.71
CA VAL A 258 -24.31 7.55 5.03
C VAL A 258 -24.94 8.94 5.06
N PRO A 259 -26.26 9.04 5.30
CA PRO A 259 -27.00 10.30 5.14
C PRO A 259 -26.65 11.34 6.19
N MET A 260 -25.96 10.89 7.25
CA MET A 260 -25.56 11.75 8.36
C MET A 260 -24.35 12.64 8.07
N LEU A 261 -23.67 12.46 6.92
CA LEU A 261 -22.45 13.19 6.62
C LEU A 261 -22.67 14.18 5.49
N LYS A 262 -22.28 15.45 5.73
CA LYS A 262 -22.27 16.50 4.70
C LYS A 262 -21.21 16.16 3.66
N ASP A 263 -21.52 16.48 2.39
CA ASP A 263 -20.55 16.38 1.29
C ASP A 263 -19.83 15.03 1.21
N ALA A 264 -20.52 13.96 1.64
CA ALA A 264 -20.00 12.61 1.65
C ALA A 264 -19.53 12.19 0.27
N ILE A 265 -18.28 11.72 0.19
CA ILE A 265 -17.67 11.17 -1.01
C ILE A 265 -17.23 9.75 -0.71
N TYR A 266 -17.74 8.80 -1.46
CA TYR A 266 -17.42 7.38 -1.33
C TYR A 266 -17.48 6.71 -2.70
N TYR A 267 -16.87 5.54 -2.79
CA TYR A 267 -16.94 4.73 -4.00
C TYR A 267 -18.35 4.19 -4.20
N ASP A 268 -18.79 4.05 -5.44
CA ASP A 268 -20.00 3.28 -5.70
C ASP A 268 -19.80 1.81 -5.29
N VAL A 269 -20.90 1.09 -5.18
CA VAL A 269 -20.91 -0.29 -4.68
C VAL A 269 -20.07 -1.22 -5.55
N GLU A 270 -20.07 -1.02 -6.88
CA GLU A 270 -19.30 -1.85 -7.80
C GLU A 270 -17.81 -1.61 -7.65
N SER A 271 -17.37 -0.35 -7.72
CA SER A 271 -15.96 0.03 -7.58
C SER A 271 -15.41 -0.34 -6.20
N GLY A 272 -16.15 -0.05 -5.14
CA GLY A 272 -15.77 -0.41 -3.78
C GLY A 272 -15.63 -1.92 -3.58
N ASN A 273 -16.50 -2.73 -4.18
CA ASN A 273 -16.40 -4.18 -4.12
C ASN A 273 -15.18 -4.72 -4.87
N LYS A 274 -14.88 -4.21 -6.06
CA LYS A 274 -13.67 -4.60 -6.80
C LYS A 274 -12.41 -4.31 -5.98
N ILE A 275 -12.31 -3.11 -5.41
CA ILE A 275 -11.19 -2.74 -4.53
C ILE A 275 -11.14 -3.65 -3.30
N GLY A 276 -12.28 -3.92 -2.66
CA GLY A 276 -12.35 -4.74 -1.45
C GLY A 276 -11.97 -6.21 -1.69
N VAL A 277 -12.41 -6.80 -2.79
CA VAL A 277 -12.02 -8.17 -3.18
C VAL A 277 -10.53 -8.24 -3.47
N ASN A 278 -9.98 -7.22 -4.16
CA ASN A 278 -8.54 -7.13 -4.38
C ASN A 278 -7.76 -6.93 -3.07
N LEU A 279 -8.28 -6.15 -2.12
CA LEU A 279 -7.68 -5.98 -0.78
C LEU A 279 -7.56 -7.33 -0.05
N ILE A 280 -8.62 -8.12 -0.06
CA ILE A 280 -8.63 -9.47 0.55
C ILE A 280 -7.59 -10.36 -0.13
N ALA A 281 -7.60 -10.41 -1.47
CA ALA A 281 -6.65 -11.19 -2.25
C ALA A 281 -5.21 -10.77 -2.01
N TYR A 282 -4.97 -9.46 -1.94
CA TYR A 282 -3.66 -8.90 -1.65
C TYR A 282 -3.18 -9.30 -0.25
N ALA A 283 -4.03 -9.14 0.77
CA ALA A 283 -3.69 -9.52 2.14
C ALA A 283 -3.32 -11.01 2.27
N ILE A 284 -4.04 -11.89 1.57
CA ILE A 284 -3.75 -13.33 1.58
C ILE A 284 -2.48 -13.64 0.79
N GLY A 285 -2.35 -13.10 -0.42
CA GLY A 285 -1.25 -13.38 -1.34
C GLY A 285 0.11 -12.88 -0.82
N TYR A 286 0.13 -11.73 -0.15
CA TYR A 286 1.35 -11.15 0.38
C TYR A 286 1.66 -11.52 1.84
N ALA A 287 0.85 -12.35 2.49
CA ALA A 287 1.10 -12.78 3.86
C ALA A 287 2.42 -13.53 4.03
N SER A 288 2.82 -14.35 3.04
CA SER A 288 4.10 -15.06 3.04
C SER A 288 5.27 -14.10 2.81
N ALA A 289 5.16 -13.19 1.84
CA ALA A 289 6.16 -12.16 1.59
C ALA A 289 6.40 -11.29 2.84
N GLY A 290 5.32 -10.88 3.52
CA GLY A 290 5.44 -10.11 4.76
C GLY A 290 6.19 -10.83 5.87
N ARG A 291 6.06 -12.16 5.97
CA ARG A 291 6.83 -12.97 6.93
C ARG A 291 8.30 -13.08 6.57
N GLU A 292 8.61 -13.23 5.29
CA GLU A 292 10.00 -13.27 4.82
C GLU A 292 10.68 -11.91 5.00
N GLU A 293 10.01 -10.83 4.64
CA GLU A 293 10.51 -9.46 4.79
C GLU A 293 10.69 -9.02 6.26
N ALA A 294 10.05 -9.71 7.21
CA ALA A 294 10.23 -9.49 8.64
C ALA A 294 11.54 -10.04 9.20
N LYS A 295 12.29 -10.84 8.41
CA LYS A 295 13.57 -11.37 8.83
C LYS A 295 14.63 -10.26 8.90
N PRO A 296 15.58 -10.34 9.83
CA PRO A 296 16.66 -9.37 9.92
C PRO A 296 17.50 -9.34 8.63
N GLU A 297 17.73 -8.15 8.12
CA GLU A 297 18.61 -7.95 6.97
C GLU A 297 20.08 -7.94 7.40
N LEU A 298 20.94 -8.49 6.56
CA LEU A 298 22.38 -8.50 6.80
C LEU A 298 23.03 -7.36 6.02
N PHE A 299 23.22 -6.22 6.70
CA PHE A 299 24.00 -5.11 6.17
C PHE A 299 25.44 -5.13 6.72
N GLY A 300 26.40 -4.81 5.86
CA GLY A 300 27.76 -4.51 6.25
C GLY A 300 27.91 -3.04 6.66
N ALA A 301 28.96 -2.73 7.41
CA ALA A 301 29.31 -1.35 7.71
C ALA A 301 29.94 -0.68 6.48
N LEU A 302 29.63 0.61 6.24
CA LEU A 302 30.16 1.38 5.10
C LEU A 302 31.70 1.55 5.15
N ASP A 303 32.27 1.54 6.35
CA ASP A 303 33.69 1.66 6.59
C ASP A 303 34.42 0.30 6.61
N GLU A 304 33.72 -0.81 6.43
CA GLU A 304 34.31 -2.14 6.34
C GLU A 304 35.15 -2.23 5.06
N LYS A 305 36.46 -2.47 5.22
CA LYS A 305 37.36 -2.65 4.06
C LYS A 305 37.17 -4.04 3.49
N HIS A 306 36.73 -4.08 2.25
CA HIS A 306 36.63 -5.34 1.49
C HIS A 306 37.93 -5.56 0.70
N PRO A 307 38.40 -6.82 0.64
CA PRO A 307 39.45 -7.17 -0.29
C PRO A 307 39.08 -6.83 -1.74
N THR A 308 40.01 -6.39 -2.54
CA THR A 308 39.76 -5.99 -3.94
C THR A 308 39.31 -7.12 -4.85
N ASP A 309 39.45 -8.36 -4.39
CA ASP A 309 39.02 -9.60 -5.08
C ASP A 309 37.68 -10.16 -4.53
N GLU A 310 37.05 -9.42 -3.65
CA GLU A 310 35.73 -9.81 -3.10
C GLU A 310 34.58 -9.10 -3.83
N PHE A 311 33.58 -9.87 -4.25
CA PHE A 311 32.35 -9.29 -4.78
C PHE A 311 31.46 -8.77 -3.64
N VAL A 312 31.16 -7.48 -3.68
CA VAL A 312 30.30 -6.80 -2.74
C VAL A 312 29.03 -6.32 -3.44
N PHE A 313 27.89 -6.72 -2.92
CA PHE A 313 26.59 -6.25 -3.40
C PHE A 313 26.28 -4.88 -2.79
N ALA A 314 26.43 -3.84 -3.57
CA ALA A 314 26.18 -2.47 -3.15
C ALA A 314 24.84 -1.99 -3.72
N GLN A 315 23.89 -1.65 -2.85
CA GLN A 315 22.55 -1.22 -3.21
C GLN A 315 22.40 0.30 -3.05
N ILE A 316 21.80 0.93 -4.04
CA ILE A 316 21.55 2.37 -4.02
C ILE A 316 20.31 2.68 -3.21
N GLU A 317 20.45 3.56 -2.20
CA GLU A 317 19.33 4.16 -1.50
C GLU A 317 18.83 5.40 -2.25
N HIS A 318 17.51 5.47 -2.41
CA HIS A 318 16.82 6.61 -2.98
C HIS A 318 15.43 6.82 -2.30
N GLU A 319 14.72 7.87 -2.66
CA GLU A 319 13.46 8.24 -2.00
C GLU A 319 12.28 7.31 -2.29
N GLY A 320 12.37 6.46 -3.33
CA GLY A 320 11.24 5.70 -3.86
C GLY A 320 11.31 4.19 -3.57
N ALA A 321 11.04 3.75 -2.33
CA ALA A 321 10.94 2.33 -1.96
C ALA A 321 12.10 1.47 -2.51
N TRP A 322 13.33 1.84 -2.22
CA TRP A 322 14.55 1.22 -2.77
C TRP A 322 14.82 -0.21 -2.27
N ASN A 323 14.26 -0.59 -1.13
CA ASN A 323 14.47 -1.90 -0.51
C ASN A 323 13.28 -2.84 -0.78
N VAL A 324 13.05 -3.16 -2.05
CA VAL A 324 11.86 -3.89 -2.51
C VAL A 324 11.88 -5.36 -2.13
N HIS A 325 13.01 -6.01 -2.32
CA HIS A 325 13.17 -7.46 -2.09
C HIS A 325 14.40 -7.70 -1.21
N PRO A 326 14.30 -7.50 0.10
CA PRO A 326 15.45 -7.57 1.00
C PRO A 326 16.17 -8.91 0.97
N ASP A 327 15.45 -10.02 0.84
CA ASP A 327 16.03 -11.36 0.82
C ASP A 327 16.64 -11.75 -0.53
N ALA A 328 16.26 -11.11 -1.63
CA ALA A 328 16.75 -11.44 -2.97
C ALA A 328 18.28 -11.27 -3.08
N ALA A 329 18.83 -10.23 -2.46
CA ALA A 329 20.28 -10.02 -2.44
C ALA A 329 21.01 -11.17 -1.72
N THR A 330 20.51 -11.60 -0.56
CA THR A 330 21.10 -12.74 0.19
C THR A 330 21.01 -14.03 -0.60
N ALA A 331 19.87 -14.31 -1.23
CA ALA A 331 19.71 -15.49 -2.08
C ALA A 331 20.66 -15.47 -3.27
N LEU A 332 20.79 -14.34 -3.97
CA LEU A 332 21.74 -14.16 -5.07
C LEU A 332 23.17 -14.37 -4.63
N LEU A 333 23.59 -13.77 -3.52
CA LEU A 333 24.96 -13.90 -2.99
C LEU A 333 25.28 -15.35 -2.60
N LEU A 334 24.32 -16.07 -2.04
CA LEU A 334 24.48 -17.49 -1.77
C LEU A 334 24.64 -18.32 -3.05
N GLN A 335 23.84 -18.03 -4.08
CA GLN A 335 23.93 -18.68 -5.38
C GLN A 335 25.28 -18.39 -6.08
N LEU A 336 25.75 -17.15 -6.04
CA LEU A 336 27.07 -16.79 -6.56
C LEU A 336 28.18 -17.56 -5.86
N ARG A 337 28.17 -17.62 -4.54
CA ARG A 337 29.15 -18.38 -3.76
C ARG A 337 29.15 -19.88 -4.05
N GLN A 338 27.97 -20.46 -4.31
CA GLN A 338 27.82 -21.90 -4.57
C GLN A 338 28.22 -22.28 -5.99
N ASN A 339 27.96 -21.42 -6.97
CA ASN A 339 28.09 -21.77 -8.39
C ASN A 339 29.31 -21.12 -9.07
N THR A 340 30.08 -20.29 -8.38
CA THR A 340 31.27 -19.62 -8.93
C THR A 340 32.46 -19.74 -7.99
N SER A 341 33.63 -19.42 -8.50
CA SER A 341 34.85 -19.30 -7.70
C SER A 341 35.07 -17.91 -7.10
N LEU A 342 34.09 -17.02 -7.23
CA LEU A 342 34.18 -15.67 -6.69
C LEU A 342 34.18 -15.69 -5.17
N LYS A 343 35.01 -14.87 -4.57
CA LYS A 343 34.86 -14.51 -3.17
C LYS A 343 33.69 -13.55 -3.05
N VAL A 344 32.72 -13.86 -2.22
CA VAL A 344 31.46 -13.11 -2.12
C VAL A 344 31.23 -12.73 -0.67
N SER A 345 31.07 -11.44 -0.40
CA SER A 345 30.53 -10.94 0.86
C SER A 345 29.03 -11.27 0.93
N LEU A 346 28.59 -11.92 2.01
CA LEU A 346 27.17 -12.22 2.22
C LEU A 346 26.38 -11.05 2.78
N LYS A 347 27.09 -9.99 3.17
CA LYS A 347 26.47 -8.75 3.63
C LYS A 347 26.35 -7.79 2.44
N ARG A 348 25.19 -7.23 2.22
CA ARG A 348 25.04 -6.14 1.26
C ARG A 348 25.38 -4.79 1.90
N ILE A 349 25.78 -3.84 1.11
CA ILE A 349 26.05 -2.46 1.53
C ILE A 349 24.96 -1.56 0.92
N SER A 350 24.42 -0.64 1.69
CA SER A 350 23.54 0.41 1.15
C SER A 350 24.32 1.72 1.01
N LEU A 351 24.15 2.41 -0.12
CA LEU A 351 24.90 3.61 -0.50
C LEU A 351 23.96 4.71 -0.97
N LYS A 352 24.25 5.93 -0.57
CA LYS A 352 23.61 7.16 -1.08
C LYS A 352 24.56 7.84 -2.08
N PRO A 353 24.33 7.73 -3.39
CA PRO A 353 25.18 8.38 -4.39
C PRO A 353 25.27 9.88 -4.10
N GLY A 354 26.44 10.45 -4.31
CA GLY A 354 26.70 11.87 -4.02
C GLY A 354 26.98 12.20 -2.56
N ARG A 355 26.79 11.25 -1.63
CA ARG A 355 27.21 11.36 -0.22
C ARG A 355 28.28 10.35 0.13
N ASP A 356 28.11 9.12 -0.31
CA ASP A 356 29.03 8.02 -0.04
C ASP A 356 30.00 7.83 -1.20
N ASP A 357 31.20 7.31 -0.91
CA ASP A 357 32.19 7.01 -1.90
C ASP A 357 31.86 5.71 -2.65
N LEU A 358 31.73 5.80 -3.98
CA LEU A 358 31.43 4.68 -4.85
C LEU A 358 32.71 4.01 -5.43
N SER A 359 33.89 4.57 -5.23
CA SER A 359 35.14 4.14 -5.90
C SER A 359 35.59 2.72 -5.49
N GLY A 360 35.18 2.26 -4.31
CA GLY A 360 35.50 0.92 -3.79
C GLY A 360 34.67 -0.21 -4.35
N TYR A 361 33.68 0.08 -5.18
CA TYR A 361 32.70 -0.93 -5.65
C TYR A 361 32.80 -1.11 -7.16
N SER A 362 32.57 -2.33 -7.64
CA SER A 362 32.50 -2.67 -9.08
C SER A 362 31.06 -2.83 -9.58
N PHE A 363 30.11 -3.04 -8.65
CA PHE A 363 28.73 -3.33 -8.94
C PHE A 363 27.80 -2.52 -8.03
N LEU A 364 26.84 -1.84 -8.65
CA LEU A 364 25.76 -1.14 -7.96
C LEU A 364 24.42 -1.70 -8.40
N TYR A 365 23.52 -1.89 -7.45
CA TYR A 365 22.15 -2.34 -7.67
C TYR A 365 21.17 -1.23 -7.33
N LEU A 366 20.24 -0.95 -8.23
CA LEU A 366 19.15 -0.02 -8.05
C LEU A 366 17.82 -0.73 -8.31
N THR A 367 16.90 -0.66 -7.38
CA THR A 367 15.53 -1.16 -7.55
C THR A 367 14.56 -0.23 -6.87
N GLY A 368 13.28 -0.30 -7.21
CA GLY A 368 12.24 0.48 -6.55
C GLY A 368 10.85 0.18 -7.07
N LEU A 369 9.87 0.78 -6.42
CA LEU A 369 8.45 0.70 -6.80
C LEU A 369 7.86 2.06 -7.09
N ASP A 370 8.53 3.13 -6.67
CA ASP A 370 7.95 4.44 -6.57
C ASP A 370 8.85 5.53 -7.14
N HIS A 371 8.32 6.73 -7.23
CA HIS A 371 9.01 7.89 -7.76
C HIS A 371 10.29 8.17 -6.99
N PHE A 372 11.38 8.31 -7.72
CA PHE A 372 12.64 8.87 -7.21
C PHE A 372 13.21 9.88 -8.20
N GLN A 373 14.10 10.72 -7.70
CA GLN A 373 14.83 11.67 -8.50
C GLN A 373 16.27 11.72 -8.00
N LEU A 374 17.22 11.56 -8.90
CA LEU A 374 18.63 11.73 -8.59
C LEU A 374 18.96 13.23 -8.60
N ASP A 375 19.58 13.71 -7.54
CA ASP A 375 20.15 15.05 -7.52
C ASP A 375 21.42 15.13 -8.35
N GLU A 376 21.92 16.33 -8.63
CA GLU A 376 23.10 16.48 -9.48
C GLU A 376 24.38 15.89 -8.85
N PRO A 377 24.64 15.99 -7.54
CA PRO A 377 25.75 15.27 -6.90
C PRO A 377 25.68 13.75 -7.13
N SER A 378 24.50 13.15 -7.00
CA SER A 378 24.29 11.73 -7.26
C SER A 378 24.54 11.36 -8.71
N ARG A 379 24.08 12.18 -9.66
CA ARG A 379 24.35 11.96 -11.09
C ARG A 379 25.83 12.05 -11.42
N VAL A 380 26.56 13.03 -10.85
CA VAL A 380 27.99 13.14 -11.03
C VAL A 380 28.75 11.93 -10.49
N ALA A 381 28.39 11.48 -9.27
CA ALA A 381 29.01 10.30 -8.66
C ALA A 381 28.77 9.03 -9.50
N LEU A 382 27.53 8.81 -9.97
CA LEU A 382 27.19 7.66 -10.82
C LEU A 382 27.86 7.72 -12.20
N ARG A 383 27.95 8.91 -12.84
CA ARG A 383 28.70 9.05 -14.10
C ARG A 383 30.17 8.69 -13.94
N ASN A 384 30.79 9.15 -12.86
CA ASN A 384 32.20 8.82 -12.57
C ASN A 384 32.36 7.32 -12.31
N PHE A 385 31.46 6.71 -11.55
CA PHE A 385 31.43 5.26 -11.31
C PHE A 385 31.34 4.46 -12.62
N LEU A 386 30.45 4.81 -13.52
CA LEU A 386 30.27 4.14 -14.80
C LEU A 386 31.48 4.30 -15.72
N LYS A 387 32.14 5.48 -15.73
CA LYS A 387 33.35 5.72 -16.47
C LYS A 387 34.58 5.01 -15.89
N SER A 388 34.60 4.77 -14.58
CA SER A 388 35.66 4.01 -13.91
C SER A 388 35.47 2.48 -13.95
N SER A 389 34.73 2.00 -14.90
CA SER A 389 34.45 0.56 -15.14
C SER A 389 33.45 -0.09 -14.18
N GLY A 390 32.69 0.68 -13.42
CA GLY A 390 31.60 0.19 -12.61
C GLY A 390 30.38 -0.24 -13.45
N THR A 391 29.62 -1.19 -12.94
CA THR A 391 28.37 -1.67 -13.56
C THR A 391 27.18 -1.32 -12.69
N LEU A 392 26.17 -0.68 -13.27
CA LEU A 392 24.89 -0.38 -12.63
C LEU A 392 23.82 -1.36 -13.14
N PHE A 393 23.32 -2.19 -12.26
CA PHE A 393 22.17 -3.07 -12.55
C PHE A 393 20.90 -2.49 -11.97
N ILE A 394 19.92 -2.24 -12.81
CA ILE A 394 18.63 -1.69 -12.44
C ILE A 394 17.57 -2.78 -12.59
N ASN A 395 16.77 -2.96 -11.55
CA ASN A 395 15.69 -3.93 -11.55
C ASN A 395 14.35 -3.26 -11.27
N ASN A 396 13.39 -3.41 -12.17
CA ASN A 396 12.02 -2.98 -11.93
C ASN A 396 11.35 -3.98 -10.99
N GLY A 397 11.25 -3.63 -9.71
CA GLY A 397 10.88 -4.55 -8.63
C GLY A 397 9.57 -5.32 -8.84
N LEU A 398 8.54 -4.68 -9.38
CA LEU A 398 7.25 -5.33 -9.71
C LEU A 398 6.91 -5.28 -11.20
N GLY A 399 7.82 -4.81 -12.06
CA GLY A 399 7.55 -4.60 -13.48
C GLY A 399 6.57 -3.45 -13.73
N LEU A 400 6.54 -2.44 -12.84
CA LEU A 400 5.63 -1.31 -12.94
C LEU A 400 6.02 -0.38 -14.08
N ARG A 401 5.05 -0.03 -14.92
CA ARG A 401 5.23 0.96 -16.00
C ARG A 401 5.57 2.34 -15.45
N SER A 402 4.99 2.71 -14.32
CA SER A 402 5.28 3.96 -13.62
C SER A 402 6.76 4.07 -13.24
N PHE A 403 7.35 3.00 -12.69
CA PHE A 403 8.77 2.95 -12.35
C PHE A 403 9.66 2.92 -13.61
N ASP A 404 9.27 2.20 -14.67
CA ASP A 404 9.99 2.19 -15.96
C ASP A 404 10.12 3.60 -16.54
N LEU A 405 9.06 4.39 -16.54
CA LEU A 405 9.10 5.78 -17.02
C LEU A 405 10.07 6.65 -16.22
N ILE A 406 10.15 6.44 -14.90
CA ILE A 406 11.05 7.16 -14.01
C ILE A 406 12.51 6.77 -14.30
N VAL A 407 12.79 5.48 -14.40
CA VAL A 407 14.14 4.96 -14.71
C VAL A 407 14.62 5.51 -16.04
N ARG A 408 13.82 5.48 -17.08
CA ARG A 408 14.17 6.02 -18.41
C ARG A 408 14.48 7.52 -18.35
N ARG A 409 13.67 8.29 -17.61
CA ARG A 409 13.92 9.72 -17.39
C ARG A 409 15.23 9.97 -16.67
N GLU A 410 15.48 9.26 -15.58
CA GLU A 410 16.72 9.43 -14.80
C GLU A 410 17.95 8.96 -15.58
N LEU A 411 17.88 7.88 -16.35
CA LEU A 411 18.98 7.44 -17.23
C LEU A 411 19.26 8.45 -18.34
N ALA A 412 18.25 9.05 -18.97
CA ALA A 412 18.44 10.09 -19.96
C ALA A 412 19.11 11.34 -19.36
N ALA A 413 18.82 11.68 -18.12
CA ALA A 413 19.48 12.78 -17.40
C ALA A 413 20.91 12.39 -16.92
N LEU A 414 21.10 11.11 -16.54
CA LEU A 414 22.39 10.59 -16.10
C LEU A 414 23.39 10.52 -17.25
N LEU A 415 23.00 10.00 -18.40
CA LEU A 415 23.83 9.77 -19.59
C LEU A 415 23.23 10.44 -20.84
N PRO A 416 23.31 11.78 -20.95
CA PRO A 416 22.76 12.50 -22.09
C PRO A 416 23.36 12.01 -23.42
N GLY A 417 22.49 11.70 -24.38
CA GLY A 417 22.88 11.21 -25.71
C GLY A 417 23.06 9.69 -25.82
N SER A 418 23.06 8.95 -24.73
CA SER A 418 23.05 7.49 -24.74
C SER A 418 21.61 6.97 -24.88
N LYS A 419 21.45 5.82 -25.54
CA LYS A 419 20.14 5.15 -25.70
C LYS A 419 20.14 3.86 -24.91
N LEU A 420 19.03 3.59 -24.26
CA LEU A 420 18.76 2.31 -23.65
C LEU A 420 18.30 1.35 -24.76
N GLU A 421 19.11 0.36 -25.09
CA GLU A 421 18.88 -0.58 -26.18
C GLU A 421 18.77 -2.02 -25.67
N ARG A 422 18.03 -2.85 -26.38
CA ARG A 422 17.90 -4.26 -26.02
C ARG A 422 19.24 -4.98 -26.14
N VAL A 423 19.67 -5.66 -25.08
CA VAL A 423 20.90 -6.47 -25.07
C VAL A 423 20.64 -7.73 -25.93
N PRO A 424 21.40 -7.96 -27.02
CA PRO A 424 21.21 -9.12 -27.87
C PRO A 424 21.60 -10.42 -27.13
N LEU A 425 20.90 -11.52 -27.40
CA LEU A 425 21.18 -12.82 -26.77
C LEU A 425 22.58 -13.37 -27.07
N THR A 426 23.26 -12.82 -28.09
CA THR A 426 24.65 -13.14 -28.41
C THR A 426 25.66 -12.46 -27.50
N HIS A 427 25.19 -11.49 -26.68
CA HIS A 427 26.07 -10.74 -25.77
C HIS A 427 26.67 -11.68 -24.70
N PRO A 428 27.96 -11.52 -24.32
CA PRO A 428 28.61 -12.32 -23.31
C PRO A 428 27.85 -12.42 -21.97
N LEU A 429 27.06 -11.42 -21.61
CA LEU A 429 26.22 -11.42 -20.41
C LEU A 429 25.36 -12.69 -20.27
N TYR A 430 24.83 -13.20 -21.38
CA TYR A 430 24.00 -14.40 -21.37
C TYR A 430 24.77 -15.72 -21.43
N ASN A 431 26.10 -15.66 -21.48
CA ASN A 431 26.98 -16.82 -21.60
C ASN A 431 28.15 -16.83 -20.61
N SER A 432 28.13 -15.95 -19.58
CA SER A 432 29.28 -15.77 -18.67
C SER A 432 29.53 -16.98 -17.78
N VAL A 433 28.49 -17.56 -17.17
CA VAL A 433 28.54 -18.73 -16.30
C VAL A 433 27.61 -19.84 -16.86
N PHE A 434 26.39 -19.46 -17.13
CA PHE A 434 25.40 -20.32 -17.74
C PHE A 434 25.05 -19.81 -19.13
N LYS A 435 24.75 -20.73 -20.05
CA LYS A 435 24.21 -20.36 -21.35
C LYS A 435 22.71 -20.15 -21.25
N ILE A 436 22.26 -18.90 -21.24
CA ILE A 436 20.85 -18.52 -21.10
C ILE A 436 20.27 -18.30 -22.49
N THR A 437 19.40 -19.19 -22.94
CA THR A 437 18.75 -19.14 -24.26
C THR A 437 17.26 -18.86 -24.18
N ASP A 438 16.64 -19.24 -23.07
CA ASP A 438 15.22 -19.08 -22.82
C ASP A 438 14.94 -18.62 -21.38
N SER A 439 13.73 -18.20 -21.11
CA SER A 439 13.28 -17.78 -19.78
C SER A 439 11.84 -18.23 -19.57
N ARG A 440 11.54 -18.67 -18.37
CA ARG A 440 10.17 -18.91 -17.93
C ARG A 440 9.67 -17.70 -17.17
N TYR A 441 8.49 -17.26 -17.53
CA TYR A 441 7.87 -16.10 -16.92
C TYR A 441 6.69 -16.50 -16.05
N THR A 442 6.34 -15.65 -15.08
CA THR A 442 5.17 -15.86 -14.23
C THR A 442 3.88 -15.82 -15.07
N PRO A 443 2.79 -16.46 -14.59
CA PRO A 443 1.52 -16.47 -15.31
C PRO A 443 1.01 -15.06 -15.64
N ALA A 444 1.28 -14.07 -14.79
CA ALA A 444 0.91 -12.67 -15.02
C ALA A 444 1.61 -12.10 -16.27
N VAL A 445 2.93 -12.28 -16.38
CA VAL A 445 3.70 -11.83 -17.55
C VAL A 445 3.29 -12.57 -18.82
N VAL A 446 3.05 -13.89 -18.72
CA VAL A 446 2.59 -14.71 -19.85
C VAL A 446 1.21 -14.26 -20.32
N LYS A 447 0.31 -13.84 -19.44
CA LYS A 447 -1.02 -13.30 -19.79
C LYS A 447 -0.89 -12.02 -20.62
N GLU A 448 0.04 -11.13 -20.28
CA GLU A 448 0.28 -9.86 -20.99
C GLU A 448 1.11 -10.05 -22.27
N SER A 449 2.05 -10.98 -22.25
CA SER A 449 3.01 -11.21 -23.35
C SER A 449 3.21 -12.71 -23.62
N PRO A 450 2.23 -13.38 -24.26
CA PRO A 450 2.25 -14.84 -24.45
C PRO A 450 3.45 -15.37 -25.27
N ASP A 451 4.00 -14.52 -26.13
CA ASP A 451 5.12 -14.88 -27.02
C ASP A 451 6.50 -14.68 -26.39
N LEU A 452 6.54 -14.16 -25.19
CA LEU A 452 7.79 -13.89 -24.47
C LEU A 452 8.38 -15.20 -23.92
N LYS A 453 9.48 -15.65 -24.51
CA LYS A 453 10.16 -16.90 -24.14
C LYS A 453 11.67 -16.73 -23.92
N VAL A 454 12.17 -15.53 -24.13
CA VAL A 454 13.60 -15.21 -24.04
C VAL A 454 13.82 -14.11 -23.03
N PRO A 455 14.99 -14.07 -22.35
CA PRO A 455 15.28 -12.99 -21.42
C PRO A 455 15.29 -11.64 -22.16
N VAL A 456 14.74 -10.63 -21.51
CA VAL A 456 14.70 -9.26 -22.02
C VAL A 456 15.40 -8.34 -21.05
N LEU A 457 16.60 -7.93 -21.41
CA LEU A 457 17.34 -6.90 -20.73
C LEU A 457 17.61 -5.77 -21.70
N GLU A 458 17.56 -4.54 -21.20
CA GLU A 458 18.03 -3.35 -21.92
C GLU A 458 19.34 -2.88 -21.29
N GLY A 459 20.15 -2.15 -22.03
CA GLY A 459 21.42 -1.66 -21.52
C GLY A 459 21.92 -0.42 -22.20
N ILE A 460 22.89 0.22 -21.56
CA ILE A 460 23.63 1.36 -22.13
C ILE A 460 25.12 1.02 -22.10
N GLU A 461 25.75 1.18 -23.25
CA GLU A 461 27.19 1.08 -23.38
C GLU A 461 27.83 2.43 -23.03
N VAL A 462 28.91 2.38 -22.23
CA VAL A 462 29.76 3.52 -21.90
C VAL A 462 31.17 3.12 -22.25
N ASP A 463 31.82 3.92 -23.11
CA ASP A 463 33.19 3.66 -23.63
C ASP A 463 33.35 2.27 -24.31
N GLY A 464 32.28 1.77 -24.90
CA GLY A 464 32.27 0.49 -25.64
C GLY A 464 31.94 -0.75 -24.79
N ASP A 465 31.70 -0.58 -23.48
CA ASP A 465 31.33 -1.65 -22.57
C ASP A 465 29.91 -1.47 -22.06
N LEU A 466 29.18 -2.56 -21.86
CA LEU A 466 27.86 -2.56 -21.24
C LEU A 466 27.97 -2.23 -19.76
N ARG A 467 27.65 -1.00 -19.38
CA ARG A 467 27.80 -0.47 -18.02
C ARG A 467 26.50 -0.30 -17.27
N VAL A 468 25.40 -0.08 -17.99
CA VAL A 468 24.06 -0.05 -17.40
C VAL A 468 23.28 -1.25 -17.94
N ILE A 469 22.73 -2.03 -17.04
CA ILE A 469 21.86 -3.18 -17.36
C ILE A 469 20.52 -2.94 -16.69
N TYR A 470 19.46 -2.98 -17.44
CA TYR A 470 18.10 -2.75 -16.95
C TYR A 470 17.19 -3.94 -17.22
N ASN A 471 16.65 -4.49 -16.15
CA ASN A 471 15.60 -5.48 -16.20
C ASN A 471 14.24 -4.81 -16.09
N ILE A 472 13.48 -4.81 -17.19
CA ILE A 472 12.16 -4.16 -17.28
C ILE A 472 11.03 -5.09 -16.87
N ILE A 473 11.28 -6.40 -16.83
CA ILE A 473 10.24 -7.40 -16.60
C ILE A 473 10.27 -7.81 -15.14
N ARG A 474 9.09 -8.00 -14.57
CA ARG A 474 8.91 -8.49 -13.21
C ARG A 474 9.66 -9.83 -13.02
N THR A 475 10.76 -9.79 -12.30
CA THR A 475 11.40 -10.97 -11.72
C THR A 475 10.85 -11.11 -10.29
N VAL A 476 9.73 -11.81 -10.16
CA VAL A 476 9.29 -12.26 -8.83
C VAL A 476 9.81 -13.66 -8.68
N ASP A 477 10.85 -13.79 -7.88
CA ASP A 477 11.28 -15.07 -7.37
C ASP A 477 10.28 -15.52 -6.30
N HIS A 478 9.73 -16.70 -6.52
CA HIS A 478 8.97 -17.44 -5.53
C HIS A 478 9.92 -18.41 -4.82
#